data_1664127998257aab897e6398067f5cc6
#
_entry.id   1664127998257aab897e6398067f5cc6
#
_cell.length_a   1.000
_cell.length_b   1.000
_cell.length_c   1.000
_cell.angle_alpha   90.00
_cell.angle_beta   90.00
_cell.angle_gamma   90.00
#
_symmetry.space_group_name_H-M   'P 1'
#
loop_
_entity.id
_entity.type
_entity.pdbx_description
1 polymer ?
#
loop_
_entity_poly.entity_id
_entity_poly.type
_entity_poly.pdbx_seq_one_letter_code
_entity_poly.pdbx_strand_id
1 'polypeptide(L)'
;MIEFLMAAGAPKPVAPFSHATACEGWLFVTGQMPTDPADDSAPLPDGIEAQTRRVLDNLKRVLAGIGSALDRVVFARVYLTHFERDYAAMNRVYESYFAPGHLPARTCIGVTGLARGALVEIDLLARRAQD
;
A
#
# COMPACT_ATOMS: atom_id res chain seq x y z
N MET A 1 -0.11 -22.14 -10.38
CA MET A 1 -0.17 -21.19 -11.49
C MET A 1 -0.29 -19.77 -10.92
N ILE A 2 0.38 -18.82 -11.55
CA ILE A 2 0.35 -17.43 -11.10
C ILE A 2 -0.78 -16.69 -11.81
N GLU A 3 -1.61 -15.99 -11.07
CA GLU A 3 -2.62 -15.10 -11.61
C GLU A 3 -2.11 -13.65 -11.55
N PHE A 4 -2.38 -12.89 -12.59
CA PHE A 4 -1.97 -11.49 -12.68
C PHE A 4 -3.24 -10.63 -12.55
N LEU A 5 -3.31 -9.81 -11.50
CA LEU A 5 -4.56 -9.20 -11.07
C LEU A 5 -4.52 -7.67 -11.21
N MET A 6 -5.64 -7.12 -11.70
CA MET A 6 -5.86 -5.68 -11.77
C MET A 6 -7.11 -5.36 -10.96
N ALA A 7 -7.04 -4.31 -10.14
CA ALA A 7 -8.16 -3.89 -9.29
C ALA A 7 -8.82 -2.66 -9.88
N ALA A 8 -10.10 -2.76 -10.21
CA ALA A 8 -10.88 -1.60 -10.65
C ALA A 8 -11.01 -0.61 -9.48
N GLY A 9 -10.94 0.68 -9.75
CA GLY A 9 -11.07 1.72 -8.74
C GLY A 9 -9.80 2.06 -7.98
N ALA A 10 -8.75 1.28 -8.15
CA ALA A 10 -7.42 1.60 -7.62
C ALA A 10 -6.67 2.50 -8.61
N PRO A 11 -5.59 3.19 -8.16
CA PRO A 11 -4.78 3.96 -9.08
C PRO A 11 -4.24 3.09 -10.21
N LYS A 12 -4.26 3.61 -11.44
CA LYS A 12 -3.70 2.88 -12.57
C LYS A 12 -2.21 2.66 -12.38
N PRO A 13 -1.68 1.49 -12.80
CA PRO A 13 -0.24 1.31 -12.84
C PRO A 13 0.41 2.34 -13.77
N VAL A 14 1.41 3.04 -13.25
CA VAL A 14 2.12 4.08 -14.01
C VAL A 14 3.41 3.56 -14.63
N ALA A 15 3.65 2.27 -14.51
CA ALA A 15 4.82 1.56 -15.02
C ALA A 15 4.41 0.11 -15.33
N PRO A 16 5.29 -0.73 -15.89
CA PRO A 16 4.91 -2.08 -16.34
C PRO A 16 4.79 -3.05 -15.15
N PHE A 17 3.65 -3.02 -14.45
CA PHE A 17 3.36 -3.97 -13.37
C PHE A 17 1.85 -4.17 -13.22
N SER A 18 1.46 -5.29 -12.61
CA SER A 18 0.09 -5.55 -12.19
C SER A 18 -0.15 -5.00 -10.80
N HIS A 19 -1.42 -4.79 -10.41
CA HIS A 19 -1.74 -4.40 -9.05
C HIS A 19 -1.31 -5.47 -8.04
N ALA A 20 -1.44 -6.74 -8.42
CA ALA A 20 -1.03 -7.85 -7.57
C ALA A 20 -0.84 -9.11 -8.40
N THR A 21 -0.12 -10.07 -7.83
CA THR A 21 -0.09 -11.44 -8.32
C THR A 21 -0.59 -12.37 -7.24
N ALA A 22 -1.23 -13.45 -7.63
CA ALA A 22 -1.75 -14.45 -6.72
C ALA A 22 -1.16 -15.82 -7.02
N CYS A 23 -0.83 -16.55 -5.97
CA CYS A 23 -0.31 -17.92 -6.08
C CYS A 23 -0.71 -18.67 -4.82
N GLU A 24 -1.47 -19.74 -4.98
CA GLU A 24 -1.89 -20.62 -3.87
C GLU A 24 -2.54 -19.88 -2.70
N GLY A 25 -3.39 -18.91 -3.02
CA GLY A 25 -4.09 -18.13 -2.01
C GLY A 25 -3.28 -16.97 -1.42
N TRP A 26 -2.01 -16.84 -1.77
CA TRP A 26 -1.18 -15.71 -1.38
C TRP A 26 -1.30 -14.59 -2.40
N LEU A 27 -1.39 -13.37 -1.90
CA LEU A 27 -1.46 -12.15 -2.73
C LEU A 27 -0.21 -11.32 -2.48
N PHE A 28 0.51 -11.05 -3.57
CA PHE A 28 1.68 -10.19 -3.55
C PHE A 28 1.26 -8.84 -4.13
N VAL A 29 1.05 -7.86 -3.27
CA VAL A 29 0.44 -6.58 -3.65
C VAL A 29 1.53 -5.57 -3.93
N THR A 30 1.51 -5.01 -5.14
CA THR A 30 2.47 -4.00 -5.59
C THR A 30 2.42 -2.78 -4.66
N GLY A 31 3.57 -2.16 -4.44
CA GLY A 31 3.67 -0.94 -3.67
C GLY A 31 2.74 0.14 -4.19
N GLN A 32 1.95 0.71 -3.29
CA GLN A 32 1.08 1.83 -3.62
C GLN A 32 1.71 3.12 -3.12
N MET A 33 1.58 4.15 -3.95
CA MET A 33 2.00 5.51 -3.64
C MET A 33 0.78 6.34 -3.27
N PRO A 34 0.98 7.58 -2.76
CA PRO A 34 -0.15 8.45 -2.42
C PRO A 34 -0.80 9.11 -3.63
N THR A 35 -0.96 8.37 -4.71
CA THR A 35 -1.57 8.85 -5.96
C THR A 35 -3.07 8.98 -5.82
N ASP A 36 -3.66 10.01 -6.42
CA ASP A 36 -5.11 10.14 -6.48
C ASP A 36 -5.65 9.03 -7.40
N PRO A 37 -6.55 8.16 -6.91
CA PRO A 37 -7.03 7.05 -7.72
C PRO A 37 -7.89 7.47 -8.90
N ALA A 38 -8.44 8.70 -8.87
CA ALA A 38 -9.27 9.24 -9.96
C ALA A 38 -8.45 10.04 -10.96
N ASP A 39 -7.27 10.54 -10.58
CA ASP A 39 -6.45 11.40 -11.43
C ASP A 39 -4.97 11.21 -11.06
N ASP A 40 -4.28 10.37 -11.84
CA ASP A 40 -2.88 10.04 -11.58
C ASP A 40 -1.92 11.19 -11.86
N SER A 41 -2.41 12.28 -12.45
CA SER A 41 -1.61 13.49 -12.68
C SER A 41 -1.81 14.53 -11.57
N ALA A 42 -2.75 14.34 -10.67
CA ALA A 42 -3.01 15.28 -9.59
C ALA A 42 -1.80 15.34 -8.63
N PRO A 43 -1.54 16.51 -8.02
CA PRO A 43 -0.48 16.61 -7.03
C PRO A 43 -0.68 15.63 -5.88
N LEU A 44 0.42 15.12 -5.33
CA LEU A 44 0.35 14.27 -4.14
C LEU A 44 -0.08 15.12 -2.94
N PRO A 45 -0.75 14.51 -1.94
CA PRO A 45 -1.12 15.26 -0.72
C PRO A 45 0.11 15.82 -0.01
N ASP A 46 -0.08 16.90 0.73
CA ASP A 46 1.00 17.52 1.49
C ASP A 46 1.24 16.79 2.81
N GLY A 47 2.50 16.44 3.04
CA GLY A 47 2.95 15.91 4.32
C GLY A 47 2.74 14.42 4.48
N ILE A 48 3.46 13.87 5.45
CA ILE A 48 3.54 12.41 5.65
C ILE A 48 2.20 11.82 6.09
N GLU A 49 1.46 12.51 6.94
CA GLU A 49 0.20 11.97 7.43
C GLU A 49 -0.83 11.82 6.32
N ALA A 50 -1.01 12.86 5.51
CA ALA A 50 -1.95 12.83 4.40
C ALA A 50 -1.52 11.81 3.34
N GLN A 51 -0.23 11.72 3.06
CA GLN A 51 0.29 10.74 2.11
C GLN A 51 0.12 9.32 2.61
N THR A 52 0.36 9.07 3.89
CA THR A 52 0.18 7.73 4.46
C THR A 52 -1.28 7.30 4.40
N ARG A 53 -2.23 8.20 4.71
CA ARG A 53 -3.66 7.90 4.56
C ARG A 53 -4.01 7.53 3.13
N ARG A 54 -3.53 8.32 2.17
CA ARG A 54 -3.83 8.06 0.76
C ARG A 54 -3.25 6.70 0.32
N VAL A 55 -2.03 6.37 0.73
CA VAL A 55 -1.42 5.08 0.41
C VAL A 55 -2.27 3.94 0.97
N LEU A 56 -2.66 4.01 2.24
CA LEU A 56 -3.44 2.95 2.87
C LEU A 56 -4.85 2.85 2.28
N ASP A 57 -5.46 3.98 1.94
CA ASP A 57 -6.75 3.97 1.25
C ASP A 57 -6.63 3.34 -0.14
N ASN A 58 -5.54 3.61 -0.86
CA ASN A 58 -5.28 2.98 -2.15
C ASN A 58 -5.09 1.47 -2.00
N LEU A 59 -4.37 1.04 -0.97
CA LEU A 59 -4.20 -0.39 -0.68
C LEU A 59 -5.54 -1.06 -0.37
N LYS A 60 -6.43 -0.39 0.36
CA LYS A 60 -7.77 -0.90 0.60
C LYS A 60 -8.53 -1.11 -0.71
N ARG A 61 -8.41 -0.16 -1.65
CA ARG A 61 -9.03 -0.29 -2.97
C ARG A 61 -8.48 -1.48 -3.76
N VAL A 62 -7.16 -1.63 -3.75
CA VAL A 62 -6.53 -2.78 -4.43
C VAL A 62 -7.02 -4.08 -3.82
N LEU A 63 -6.93 -4.20 -2.50
CA LEU A 63 -7.33 -5.43 -1.80
C LEU A 63 -8.79 -5.78 -2.06
N ALA A 64 -9.69 -4.80 -1.97
CA ALA A 64 -11.11 -5.04 -2.26
C ALA A 64 -11.31 -5.54 -3.69
N GLY A 65 -10.59 -4.98 -4.65
CA GLY A 65 -10.71 -5.34 -6.06
C GLY A 65 -10.14 -6.73 -6.39
N ILE A 66 -9.34 -7.32 -5.52
CA ILE A 66 -8.72 -8.63 -5.77
C ILE A 66 -9.18 -9.69 -4.76
N GLY A 67 -10.23 -9.41 -3.99
CA GLY A 67 -10.83 -10.40 -3.10
C GLY A 67 -10.13 -10.55 -1.75
N SER A 68 -9.68 -9.45 -1.18
CA SER A 68 -9.05 -9.45 0.14
C SER A 68 -9.43 -8.18 0.92
N ALA A 69 -8.76 -7.93 2.03
CA ALA A 69 -8.99 -6.78 2.88
C ALA A 69 -7.76 -6.57 3.79
N LEU A 70 -7.69 -5.42 4.46
CA LEU A 70 -6.56 -5.12 5.35
C LEU A 70 -6.43 -6.14 6.49
N ASP A 71 -7.54 -6.70 6.98
CA ASP A 71 -7.49 -7.69 8.05
C ASP A 71 -6.93 -9.05 7.61
N ARG A 72 -6.60 -9.19 6.33
CA ARG A 72 -5.98 -10.41 5.79
C ARG A 72 -4.52 -10.19 5.40
N VAL A 73 -3.97 -9.03 5.71
CA VAL A 73 -2.57 -8.71 5.46
C VAL A 73 -1.70 -9.42 6.49
N VAL A 74 -0.69 -10.13 6.02
CA VAL A 74 0.24 -10.85 6.90
C VAL A 74 1.57 -10.13 7.06
N PHE A 75 1.97 -9.34 6.07
CA PHE A 75 3.25 -8.63 6.09
C PHE A 75 3.16 -7.35 5.29
N ALA A 76 3.78 -6.29 5.79
CA ALA A 76 3.85 -5.00 5.11
C ALA A 76 5.29 -4.52 5.06
N ARG A 77 5.65 -3.85 3.96
CA ARG A 77 6.93 -3.14 3.85
C ARG A 77 6.62 -1.67 3.60
N VAL A 78 7.23 -0.81 4.43
CA VAL A 78 7.03 0.64 4.35
C VAL A 78 8.35 1.29 3.97
N TYR A 79 8.30 2.17 2.97
CA TYR A 79 9.45 2.88 2.45
C TYR A 79 9.24 4.37 2.69
N LEU A 80 10.23 5.03 3.32
CA LEU A 80 10.17 6.47 3.64
C LEU A 80 11.37 7.19 3.04
N THR A 81 11.14 8.31 2.36
CA THR A 81 12.24 9.11 1.80
C THR A 81 12.90 9.98 2.86
N HIS A 82 12.20 10.28 3.96
CA HIS A 82 12.73 11.06 5.09
C HIS A 82 12.45 10.32 6.38
N PHE A 83 13.14 9.19 6.56
CA PHE A 83 12.84 8.22 7.60
C PHE A 83 12.77 8.84 9.00
N GLU A 84 13.83 9.54 9.42
CA GLU A 84 13.88 10.06 10.79
C GLU A 84 12.81 11.11 11.05
N ARG A 85 12.56 11.97 10.06
CA ARG A 85 11.56 13.03 10.20
C ARG A 85 10.13 12.47 10.27
N ASP A 86 9.84 11.45 9.47
CA ASP A 86 8.46 11.04 9.18
C ASP A 86 8.02 9.76 9.89
N TYR A 87 8.93 9.02 10.50
CA TYR A 87 8.65 7.68 11.02
C TYR A 87 7.51 7.68 12.05
N ALA A 88 7.58 8.55 13.05
CA ALA A 88 6.58 8.57 14.13
C ALA A 88 5.19 8.95 13.62
N ALA A 89 5.10 9.97 12.77
CA ALA A 89 3.81 10.41 12.22
C ALA A 89 3.22 9.36 11.28
N MET A 90 4.05 8.73 10.45
CA MET A 90 3.61 7.62 9.61
C MET A 90 3.06 6.49 10.46
N ASN A 91 3.75 6.11 11.52
CA ASN A 91 3.33 5.02 12.41
C ASN A 91 1.96 5.28 13.02
N ARG A 92 1.67 6.51 13.45
CA ARG A 92 0.37 6.86 14.04
C ARG A 92 -0.76 6.64 13.04
N VAL A 93 -0.58 7.07 11.80
CA VAL A 93 -1.59 6.87 10.76
C VAL A 93 -1.72 5.39 10.41
N TYR A 94 -0.60 4.71 10.19
CA TYR A 94 -0.57 3.29 9.85
C TYR A 94 -1.33 2.46 10.88
N GLU A 95 -1.03 2.66 12.15
CA GLU A 95 -1.67 1.91 13.24
C GLU A 95 -3.19 2.06 13.23
N SER A 96 -3.68 3.24 12.88
CA SER A 96 -5.12 3.51 12.89
C SER A 96 -5.92 2.70 11.87
N TYR A 97 -5.25 2.07 10.91
CA TYR A 97 -5.90 1.26 9.88
C TYR A 97 -6.08 -0.20 10.28
N PHE A 98 -5.53 -0.62 11.41
CA PHE A 98 -5.58 -2.02 11.85
C PHE A 98 -6.23 -2.14 13.21
N ALA A 99 -6.98 -3.22 13.43
CA ALA A 99 -7.59 -3.47 14.73
C ALA A 99 -6.51 -3.71 15.79
N PRO A 100 -6.75 -3.33 17.06
CA PRO A 100 -5.80 -3.62 18.13
C PRO A 100 -5.49 -5.11 18.23
N GLY A 101 -4.21 -5.43 18.34
CA GLY A 101 -3.75 -6.82 18.39
C GLY A 101 -3.68 -7.51 17.04
N HIS A 102 -4.00 -6.81 15.94
CA HIS A 102 -3.99 -7.39 14.59
C HIS A 102 -3.05 -6.65 13.65
N LEU A 103 -1.93 -6.16 14.16
CA LEU A 103 -0.92 -5.49 13.34
C LEU A 103 -0.13 -6.53 12.55
N PRO A 104 -0.02 -6.38 11.22
CA PRO A 104 0.82 -7.29 10.42
C PRO A 104 2.27 -7.24 10.85
N ALA A 105 3.01 -8.30 10.56
CA ALA A 105 4.46 -8.22 10.60
C ALA A 105 4.90 -7.13 9.61
N ARG A 106 5.94 -6.37 9.94
CA ARG A 106 6.30 -5.20 9.14
C ARG A 106 7.80 -4.92 9.16
N THR A 107 8.30 -4.43 8.04
CA THR A 107 9.63 -3.82 7.95
C THR A 107 9.45 -2.40 7.40
N CYS A 108 10.17 -1.44 7.99
CA CYS A 108 10.17 -0.07 7.50
C CYS A 108 11.62 0.37 7.28
N ILE A 109 11.91 0.91 6.10
CA ILE A 109 13.25 1.37 5.75
C ILE A 109 13.22 2.76 5.14
N GLY A 110 14.33 3.49 5.29
CA GLY A 110 14.58 4.72 4.56
C GLY A 110 15.12 4.40 3.17
N VAL A 111 14.71 5.16 2.18
CA VAL A 111 15.16 5.01 0.80
C VAL A 111 15.61 6.35 0.24
N THR A 112 16.40 6.31 -0.84
CA THR A 112 16.95 7.54 -1.43
C THR A 112 15.92 8.31 -2.25
N GLY A 113 14.83 7.69 -2.66
CA GLY A 113 13.77 8.35 -3.41
C GLY A 113 12.65 7.39 -3.76
N LEU A 114 11.49 7.95 -4.02
CA LEU A 114 10.31 7.24 -4.49
C LEU A 114 9.77 7.97 -5.71
N ALA A 115 9.00 7.27 -6.53
CA ALA A 115 8.43 7.86 -7.74
C ALA A 115 7.62 9.11 -7.38
N ARG A 116 7.69 10.14 -8.23
CA ARG A 116 6.97 11.40 -8.12
C ARG A 116 7.27 12.17 -6.83
N GLY A 117 8.42 11.91 -6.19
CA GLY A 117 8.77 12.58 -4.96
C GLY A 117 7.89 12.19 -3.77
N ALA A 118 7.27 11.03 -3.80
CA ALA A 118 6.45 10.57 -2.70
C ALA A 118 7.28 10.43 -1.43
N LEU A 119 6.65 10.67 -0.29
CA LEU A 119 7.29 10.55 1.02
C LEU A 119 7.19 9.13 1.56
N VAL A 120 6.21 8.37 1.10
CA VAL A 120 5.93 7.02 1.60
C VAL A 120 5.39 6.14 0.48
N GLU A 121 5.75 4.87 0.54
CA GLU A 121 5.19 3.81 -0.30
C GLU A 121 5.06 2.56 0.56
N ILE A 122 4.03 1.75 0.32
CA ILE A 122 3.79 0.52 1.10
C ILE A 122 3.40 -0.59 0.15
N ASP A 123 4.06 -1.76 0.28
CA ASP A 123 3.62 -2.99 -0.36
C ASP A 123 3.20 -4.02 0.68
N LEU A 124 2.46 -5.02 0.24
CA LEU A 124 1.83 -5.97 1.16
C LEU A 124 1.94 -7.40 0.65
N LEU A 125 1.93 -8.33 1.61
CA LEU A 125 1.65 -9.73 1.37
C LEU A 125 0.37 -10.06 2.15
N ALA A 126 -0.64 -10.58 1.45
CA ALA A 126 -1.94 -10.83 2.04
C ALA A 126 -2.47 -12.21 1.66
N ARG A 127 -3.54 -12.64 2.32
CA ARG A 127 -4.26 -13.85 1.94
C ARG A 127 -5.52 -13.48 1.19
N ARG A 128 -5.83 -14.23 0.14
CA ARG A 128 -7.11 -14.11 -0.54
C ARG A 128 -8.21 -14.56 0.42
N ALA A 129 -9.37 -13.89 0.36
CA ALA A 129 -10.50 -14.31 1.16
C ALA A 129 -10.89 -15.73 0.79
N GLN A 130 -11.26 -16.52 1.78
CA GLN A 130 -11.70 -17.90 1.57
C GLN A 130 -13.18 -17.91 1.24
N ASP A 131 -13.55 -18.80 0.38
CA ASP A 131 -14.96 -19.02 0.02
C ASP A 131 -15.67 -19.88 1.06
#